data_16235011c900bcce45debb0bebce7833
#
_entry.id   16235011c900bcce45debb0bebce7833
#
_cell.length_a   1.000
_cell.length_b   1.000
_cell.length_c   1.000
_cell.angle_alpha   90.00
_cell.angle_beta   90.00
_cell.angle_gamma   90.00
#
_symmetry.space_group_name_H-M   'P 1'
#
loop_
_entity.id
_entity.type
_entity.pdbx_description
1 polymer ?
#
loop_
_entity_poly.entity_id
_entity_poly.type
_entity_poly.pdbx_seq_one_letter_code
_entity_poly.pdbx_strand_id
1 'polypeptide(L)'
;MTQQPLPTRTEEISPTRKSTPWSRYEEAVLGFRNYWYPAMLSRHLRRKPVAVQLLGEKLVFVRSQGKCYALENRCPHRGVPLSMGTCEFPGTHTITCRYHGWTFDLSDGLCVAAITDGPESSIVGKVRVSSYPVEERKGLIWVFIGDRQPPPFEEDVPEDILDEKAVLGIRLTQRIGNWRLA
;
A
#
# COMPACT_ATOMS: atom_id res chain seq x y z
N MET A 1 14.04 22.71 -53.50
CA MET A 1 14.15 21.64 -52.49
C MET A 1 12.88 21.69 -51.66
N THR A 2 11.94 20.87 -52.03
CA THR A 2 10.59 20.76 -51.45
C THR A 2 10.63 19.67 -50.37
N GLN A 3 10.49 20.04 -49.12
CA GLN A 3 10.35 19.08 -48.02
C GLN A 3 8.94 18.49 -48.04
N GLN A 4 8.87 17.16 -48.13
CA GLN A 4 7.63 16.41 -47.94
C GLN A 4 7.29 16.36 -46.45
N PRO A 5 6.02 16.52 -46.05
CA PRO A 5 5.60 16.34 -44.68
C PRO A 5 5.61 14.86 -44.30
N LEU A 6 6.08 14.58 -43.07
CA LEU A 6 6.04 13.25 -42.45
C LEU A 6 4.57 12.79 -42.23
N PRO A 7 4.24 11.52 -42.48
CA PRO A 7 2.90 10.98 -42.24
C PRO A 7 2.60 10.96 -40.74
N THR A 8 1.55 11.63 -40.35
CA THR A 8 0.88 11.49 -39.03
C THR A 8 0.23 10.11 -38.95
N ARG A 9 0.82 9.21 -38.20
CA ARG A 9 0.27 7.90 -37.89
C ARG A 9 -0.80 8.07 -36.80
N THR A 10 -2.04 8.24 -37.19
CA THR A 10 -3.21 7.99 -36.33
C THR A 10 -3.36 6.48 -36.21
N GLU A 11 -2.90 5.90 -35.12
CA GLU A 11 -3.23 4.52 -34.79
C GLU A 11 -4.70 4.49 -34.36
N GLU A 12 -5.55 3.97 -35.23
CA GLU A 12 -6.91 3.57 -34.87
C GLU A 12 -6.82 2.48 -33.82
N ILE A 13 -7.23 2.81 -32.58
CA ILE A 13 -7.42 1.83 -31.52
C ILE A 13 -8.61 0.97 -31.91
N SER A 14 -8.33 -0.21 -32.43
CA SER A 14 -9.35 -1.20 -32.76
C SER A 14 -10.08 -1.65 -31.50
N PRO A 15 -11.40 -1.45 -31.39
CA PRO A 15 -12.18 -1.97 -30.27
C PRO A 15 -12.53 -3.43 -30.53
N THR A 16 -12.28 -4.26 -29.57
CA THR A 16 -12.66 -5.67 -29.37
C THR A 16 -11.48 -6.62 -29.26
N ARG A 17 -10.72 -6.49 -28.19
CA ARG A 17 -9.95 -7.62 -27.69
C ARG A 17 -10.96 -8.62 -27.11
N LYS A 18 -11.20 -9.74 -27.80
CA LYS A 18 -11.97 -10.86 -27.25
C LYS A 18 -11.34 -11.21 -25.89
N SER A 19 -12.14 -11.25 -24.81
CA SER A 19 -11.67 -11.66 -23.49
C SER A 19 -11.09 -13.07 -23.60
N THR A 20 -9.76 -13.18 -23.50
CA THR A 20 -9.10 -14.47 -23.40
C THR A 20 -9.35 -15.04 -22.00
N PRO A 21 -9.37 -16.37 -21.81
CA PRO A 21 -9.49 -16.98 -20.49
C PRO A 21 -8.42 -16.48 -19.49
N TRP A 22 -7.37 -15.85 -19.99
CA TRP A 22 -6.19 -15.35 -19.25
C TRP A 22 -6.15 -13.83 -19.12
N SER A 23 -7.24 -13.11 -19.42
CA SER A 23 -7.25 -11.64 -19.38
C SER A 23 -6.76 -11.07 -18.04
N ARG A 24 -7.21 -11.63 -16.91
CA ARG A 24 -6.74 -11.22 -15.58
C ARG A 24 -5.24 -11.42 -15.38
N TYR A 25 -4.68 -12.49 -15.91
CA TYR A 25 -3.26 -12.78 -15.85
C TYR A 25 -2.46 -11.80 -16.73
N GLU A 26 -2.95 -11.47 -17.90
CA GLU A 26 -2.33 -10.51 -18.80
C GLU A 26 -2.33 -9.09 -18.22
N GLU A 27 -3.43 -8.69 -17.58
CA GLU A 27 -3.60 -7.38 -16.93
C GLU A 27 -2.78 -7.24 -15.64
N ALA A 28 -2.44 -8.35 -14.98
CA ALA A 28 -1.69 -8.38 -13.74
C ALA A 28 -0.20 -8.11 -13.95
N VAL A 29 0.18 -6.87 -14.28
CA VAL A 29 1.56 -6.49 -14.61
C VAL A 29 2.52 -6.73 -13.44
N LEU A 30 2.12 -6.38 -12.21
CA LEU A 30 2.92 -6.51 -10.99
C LEU A 30 2.37 -7.56 -10.02
N GLY A 31 1.38 -8.33 -10.42
CA GLY A 31 0.67 -9.32 -9.61
C GLY A 31 -0.83 -9.07 -9.61
N PHE A 32 -1.59 -9.98 -9.01
CA PHE A 32 -3.04 -9.87 -8.92
C PHE A 32 -3.44 -8.85 -7.85
N ARG A 33 -4.39 -8.00 -8.14
CA ARG A 33 -4.99 -7.06 -7.18
C ARG A 33 -6.27 -7.65 -6.59
N ASN A 34 -6.75 -7.04 -5.51
CA ASN A 34 -7.95 -7.44 -4.76
C ASN A 34 -7.79 -8.76 -4.00
N TYR A 35 -6.62 -8.92 -3.37
CA TYR A 35 -6.29 -10.04 -2.49
C TYR A 35 -5.52 -9.57 -1.25
N TRP A 36 -5.56 -10.39 -0.21
CA TRP A 36 -4.72 -10.25 0.98
C TRP A 36 -3.30 -10.80 0.71
N TYR A 37 -2.30 -10.00 1.04
CA TYR A 37 -0.89 -10.34 0.83
C TYR A 37 -0.11 -10.32 2.15
N PRO A 38 0.73 -11.33 2.43
CA PRO A 38 1.67 -11.25 3.54
C PRO A 38 2.74 -10.21 3.24
N ALA A 39 2.74 -9.13 4.02
CA ALA A 39 3.63 -7.99 3.79
C ALA A 39 4.97 -8.15 4.50
N MET A 40 4.96 -8.64 5.74
CA MET A 40 6.15 -8.76 6.57
C MET A 40 5.92 -9.65 7.78
N LEU A 41 7.03 -10.07 8.42
CA LEU A 41 6.97 -10.69 9.74
C LEU A 41 6.56 -9.65 10.78
N SER A 42 5.60 -9.98 11.61
CA SER A 42 5.06 -9.12 12.67
C SER A 42 6.14 -8.60 13.62
N ARG A 43 7.12 -9.45 13.96
CA ARG A 43 8.26 -9.09 14.81
C ARG A 43 9.18 -8.00 14.23
N HIS A 44 9.11 -7.73 12.92
CA HIS A 44 9.89 -6.69 12.27
C HIS A 44 9.25 -5.30 12.40
N LEU A 45 7.93 -5.25 12.62
CA LEU A 45 7.23 -3.98 12.84
C LEU A 45 7.22 -3.65 14.35
N ARG A 46 8.18 -2.85 14.76
CA ARG A 46 8.31 -2.39 16.15
C ARG A 46 7.79 -0.95 16.29
N ARG A 47 8.57 -0.06 16.91
CA ARG A 47 8.20 1.34 17.16
C ARG A 47 8.37 2.25 15.95
N LYS A 48 9.27 1.90 15.02
CA LYS A 48 9.56 2.75 13.86
C LYS A 48 8.68 2.35 12.68
N PRO A 49 8.21 3.31 11.87
CA PRO A 49 7.56 3.02 10.61
C PRO A 49 8.45 2.18 9.69
N VAL A 50 7.88 1.24 8.97
CA VAL A 50 8.60 0.35 8.05
C VAL A 50 8.03 0.49 6.66
N ALA A 51 8.90 0.80 5.68
CA ALA A 51 8.53 0.86 4.28
C ALA A 51 8.54 -0.54 3.66
N VAL A 52 7.50 -0.85 2.89
CA VAL A 52 7.40 -2.08 2.08
C VAL A 52 6.87 -1.70 0.70
N GLN A 53 7.34 -2.40 -0.32
CA GLN A 53 6.78 -2.30 -1.66
C GLN A 53 6.16 -3.63 -2.07
N LEU A 54 4.87 -3.61 -2.39
CA LEU A 54 4.09 -4.76 -2.86
C LEU A 54 3.26 -4.37 -4.08
N LEU A 55 3.28 -5.18 -5.13
CA LEU A 55 2.52 -4.96 -6.36
C LEU A 55 2.68 -3.54 -6.94
N GLY A 56 3.87 -2.94 -6.78
CA GLY A 56 4.14 -1.56 -7.18
C GLY A 56 3.71 -0.48 -6.18
N GLU A 57 2.85 -0.81 -5.22
CA GLU A 57 2.43 0.11 -4.16
C GLU A 57 3.56 0.33 -3.15
N LYS A 58 3.82 1.58 -2.82
CA LYS A 58 4.77 1.94 -1.75
C LYS A 58 3.98 2.15 -0.47
N LEU A 59 4.15 1.27 0.48
CA LEU A 59 3.42 1.24 1.74
C LEU A 59 4.32 1.64 2.91
N VAL A 60 3.75 2.26 3.92
CA VAL A 60 4.36 2.41 5.24
C VAL A 60 3.50 1.68 6.27
N PHE A 61 4.12 0.77 7.00
CA PHE A 61 3.50 0.09 8.12
C PHE A 61 3.88 0.77 9.42
N VAL A 62 2.92 0.91 10.32
CA VAL A 62 3.09 1.51 11.65
C VAL A 62 2.39 0.63 12.68
N ARG A 63 3.07 0.43 13.83
CA ARG A 63 2.44 -0.16 15.02
C ARG A 63 2.14 0.93 16.03
N SER A 64 0.88 1.11 16.36
CA SER A 64 0.43 2.05 17.37
C SER A 64 -0.51 1.35 18.36
N GLN A 65 -0.25 1.46 19.65
CA GLN A 65 -1.03 0.83 20.72
C GLN A 65 -1.37 -0.66 20.46
N GLY A 66 -0.37 -1.42 19.99
CA GLY A 66 -0.50 -2.85 19.71
C GLY A 66 -1.16 -3.20 18.37
N LYS A 67 -1.80 -2.27 17.70
CA LYS A 67 -2.45 -2.46 16.40
C LYS A 67 -1.54 -2.05 15.25
N CYS A 68 -1.64 -2.79 14.13
CA CYS A 68 -0.93 -2.49 12.89
C CYS A 68 -1.80 -1.65 11.95
N TYR A 69 -1.15 -0.74 11.24
CA TYR A 69 -1.76 0.14 10.24
C TYR A 69 -0.88 0.20 9.00
N ALA A 70 -1.48 0.44 7.84
CA ALA A 70 -0.76 0.68 6.61
C ALA A 70 -1.33 1.89 5.85
N LEU A 71 -0.44 2.77 5.42
CA LEU A 71 -0.76 3.92 4.58
C LEU A 71 0.12 3.90 3.33
N GLU A 72 -0.28 4.67 2.31
CA GLU A 72 0.61 4.99 1.20
C GLU A 72 1.87 5.70 1.73
N ASN A 73 3.04 5.21 1.35
CA ASN A 73 4.31 5.76 1.82
C ASN A 73 4.71 7.02 1.04
N ARG A 74 3.81 7.99 0.98
CA ARG A 74 4.00 9.24 0.28
C ARG A 74 3.19 10.37 0.89
N CYS A 75 3.87 11.40 1.37
CA CYS A 75 3.18 12.62 1.80
C CYS A 75 2.65 13.38 0.58
N PRO A 76 1.34 13.72 0.52
CA PRO A 76 0.75 14.39 -0.63
C PRO A 76 1.27 15.81 -0.86
N HIS A 77 1.90 16.44 0.16
CA HIS A 77 2.46 17.78 0.04
C HIS A 77 3.63 17.85 -0.96
N ARG A 78 4.69 17.05 -0.71
CA ARG A 78 5.92 17.09 -1.52
C ARG A 78 6.47 15.69 -1.86
N GLY A 79 5.68 14.65 -1.69
CA GLY A 79 6.05 13.29 -2.06
C GLY A 79 7.09 12.61 -1.17
N VAL A 80 7.45 13.20 -0.04
CA VAL A 80 8.40 12.61 0.91
C VAL A 80 7.82 11.32 1.51
N PRO A 81 8.61 10.23 1.63
CA PRO A 81 8.14 9.01 2.23
C PRO A 81 7.71 9.20 3.69
N LEU A 82 6.49 8.79 4.04
CA LEU A 82 5.99 8.84 5.41
C LEU A 82 6.76 7.91 6.35
N SER A 83 7.38 6.86 5.83
CA SER A 83 8.27 5.99 6.59
C SER A 83 9.50 6.69 7.18
N MET A 84 9.84 7.88 6.69
CA MET A 84 10.86 8.76 7.27
C MET A 84 10.30 9.63 8.40
N GLY A 85 9.01 9.59 8.61
CA GLY A 85 8.30 10.34 9.62
C GLY A 85 8.34 9.69 11.00
N THR A 86 7.62 10.26 11.92
CA THR A 86 7.58 9.85 13.34
C THR A 86 6.15 9.75 13.83
N CYS A 87 5.94 8.93 14.86
CA CYS A 87 4.69 8.84 15.61
C CYS A 87 4.89 9.56 16.95
N GLU A 88 5.06 10.88 16.87
CA GLU A 88 5.54 11.70 18.02
C GLU A 88 4.45 12.09 19.00
N PHE A 89 3.18 11.91 18.67
CA PHE A 89 2.08 12.27 19.56
C PHE A 89 1.63 11.06 20.37
N PRO A 90 2.14 10.89 21.62
CA PRO A 90 1.75 9.77 22.48
C PRO A 90 0.24 9.76 22.71
N GLY A 91 -0.36 8.58 22.64
CA GLY A 91 -1.81 8.41 22.83
C GLY A 91 -2.64 8.69 21.59
N THR A 92 -2.04 9.11 20.47
CA THR A 92 -2.71 9.26 19.19
C THR A 92 -2.30 8.12 18.23
N HIS A 93 -3.16 7.84 17.26
CA HIS A 93 -2.85 6.91 16.17
C HIS A 93 -2.45 7.71 14.93
N THR A 94 -1.30 8.41 14.99
CA THR A 94 -0.89 9.32 13.92
C THR A 94 0.54 9.08 13.46
N ILE A 95 0.82 9.49 12.23
CA ILE A 95 2.16 9.59 11.66
C ILE A 95 2.38 11.02 11.15
N THR A 96 3.50 11.61 11.52
CA THR A 96 3.88 12.98 11.13
C THR A 96 4.96 12.94 10.06
N CYS A 97 4.71 13.60 8.93
CA CYS A 97 5.70 13.78 7.87
C CYS A 97 6.87 14.61 8.39
N ARG A 98 8.09 14.09 8.25
CA ARG A 98 9.30 14.75 8.73
C ARG A 98 9.59 16.10 8.08
N TYR A 99 9.04 16.35 6.86
CA TYR A 99 9.44 17.51 6.08
C TYR A 99 8.74 18.80 6.54
N HIS A 100 7.39 18.80 6.63
CA HIS A 100 6.63 20.00 7.04
C HIS A 100 5.59 19.71 8.13
N GLY A 101 5.72 18.59 8.86
CA GLY A 101 4.85 18.31 9.98
C GLY A 101 3.38 18.05 9.63
N TRP A 102 3.06 17.67 8.39
CA TRP A 102 1.72 17.19 8.07
C TRP A 102 1.51 15.85 8.77
N THR A 103 0.47 15.78 9.56
CA THR A 103 0.19 14.65 10.45
C THR A 103 -1.09 13.96 10.00
N PHE A 104 -1.02 12.66 9.83
CA PHE A 104 -2.10 11.84 9.30
C PHE A 104 -2.55 10.82 10.33
N ASP A 105 -3.87 10.64 10.45
CA ASP A 105 -4.46 9.54 11.21
C ASP A 105 -4.14 8.20 10.54
N LEU A 106 -3.76 7.20 11.31
CA LEU A 106 -3.34 5.89 10.79
C LEU A 106 -4.52 5.03 10.35
N SER A 107 -5.74 5.29 10.85
CA SER A 107 -6.90 4.47 10.55
C SER A 107 -7.51 4.77 9.18
N ASP A 108 -7.51 6.04 8.79
CA ASP A 108 -8.18 6.49 7.57
C ASP A 108 -7.32 7.40 6.68
N GLY A 109 -6.11 7.75 7.12
CA GLY A 109 -5.17 8.60 6.40
C GLY A 109 -5.53 10.08 6.36
N LEU A 110 -6.53 10.54 7.13
CA LEU A 110 -6.94 11.95 7.15
C LEU A 110 -5.83 12.82 7.75
N CYS A 111 -5.55 13.95 7.12
CA CYS A 111 -4.67 14.98 7.70
C CYS A 111 -5.37 15.62 8.89
N VAL A 112 -4.82 15.40 10.09
CA VAL A 112 -5.40 15.89 11.36
C VAL A 112 -4.64 17.09 11.94
N ALA A 113 -3.42 17.34 11.46
CA ALA A 113 -2.64 18.53 11.83
C ALA A 113 -1.66 18.90 10.72
N ALA A 114 -1.35 20.18 10.61
CA ALA A 114 -0.32 20.72 9.74
C ALA A 114 0.56 21.68 10.56
N ILE A 115 1.58 21.13 11.23
CA ILE A 115 2.32 21.81 12.28
C ILE A 115 2.91 23.14 11.79
N THR A 116 3.50 23.16 10.62
CA THR A 116 4.13 24.38 10.08
C THR A 116 3.13 25.42 9.58
N ASP A 117 1.89 24.98 9.23
CA ASP A 117 0.86 25.88 8.71
C ASP A 117 -0.03 26.44 9.84
N GLY A 118 0.05 25.83 11.03
CA GLY A 118 -0.74 26.24 12.20
C GLY A 118 -2.13 25.59 12.29
N PRO A 119 -2.86 25.88 13.39
CA PRO A 119 -4.13 25.22 13.69
C PRO A 119 -5.27 25.55 12.71
N GLU A 120 -5.21 26.71 12.06
CA GLU A 120 -6.20 27.16 11.08
C GLU A 120 -5.90 26.70 9.65
N SER A 121 -4.99 25.75 9.48
CA SER A 121 -4.60 25.26 8.14
C SER A 121 -5.78 24.65 7.39
N SER A 122 -5.98 25.14 6.18
CA SER A 122 -7.10 24.74 5.31
C SER A 122 -7.04 23.29 4.82
N ILE A 123 -5.92 22.59 5.01
CA ILE A 123 -5.74 21.20 4.58
C ILE A 123 -6.20 20.18 5.63
N VAL A 124 -6.26 20.60 6.90
CA VAL A 124 -6.73 19.76 8.00
C VAL A 124 -8.18 19.35 7.76
N GLY A 125 -8.46 18.07 7.90
CA GLY A 125 -9.78 17.51 7.62
C GLY A 125 -10.14 17.35 6.14
N LYS A 126 -9.28 17.76 5.19
CA LYS A 126 -9.57 17.72 3.75
C LYS A 126 -8.62 16.84 2.96
N VAL A 127 -7.35 16.80 3.33
CA VAL A 127 -6.33 16.03 2.61
C VAL A 127 -6.22 14.64 3.24
N ARG A 128 -6.05 13.62 2.40
CA ARG A 128 -5.88 12.23 2.83
C ARG A 128 -4.69 11.59 2.13
N VAL A 129 -4.12 10.62 2.83
CA VAL A 129 -3.24 9.59 2.29
C VAL A 129 -4.04 8.30 2.21
N SER A 130 -3.83 7.50 1.16
CA SER A 130 -4.50 6.20 1.05
C SER A 130 -4.18 5.32 2.24
N SER A 131 -5.20 4.74 2.88
CA SER A 131 -5.05 3.72 3.92
C SER A 131 -5.38 2.35 3.35
N TYR A 132 -4.75 1.32 3.90
CA TYR A 132 -4.91 -0.06 3.45
C TYR A 132 -5.39 -0.94 4.61
N PRO A 133 -6.36 -1.83 4.38
CA PRO A 133 -6.77 -2.80 5.37
C PRO A 133 -5.61 -3.71 5.77
N VAL A 134 -5.46 -3.96 7.07
CA VAL A 134 -4.37 -4.74 7.64
C VAL A 134 -4.92 -5.76 8.63
N GLU A 135 -4.43 -6.99 8.56
CA GLU A 135 -4.64 -8.05 9.54
C GLU A 135 -3.31 -8.57 10.07
N GLU A 136 -3.28 -8.97 11.34
CA GLU A 136 -2.11 -9.62 11.95
C GLU A 136 -2.48 -11.03 12.38
N ARG A 137 -1.94 -12.02 11.65
CA ARG A 137 -2.23 -13.45 11.88
C ARG A 137 -0.96 -14.31 11.75
N LYS A 138 -0.82 -15.27 12.64
CA LYS A 138 0.27 -16.28 12.62
C LYS A 138 1.69 -15.66 12.51
N GLY A 139 1.91 -14.53 13.17
CA GLY A 139 3.20 -13.83 13.14
C GLY A 139 3.53 -13.11 11.85
N LEU A 140 2.54 -12.95 10.97
CA LEU A 140 2.58 -12.17 9.74
C LEU A 140 1.66 -10.96 9.84
N ILE A 141 2.06 -9.87 9.20
CA ILE A 141 1.21 -8.73 8.89
C ILE A 141 0.77 -8.88 7.45
N TRP A 142 -0.55 -8.89 7.26
CA TRP A 142 -1.21 -9.00 5.98
C TRP A 142 -1.79 -7.65 5.59
N VAL A 143 -1.81 -7.36 4.30
CA VAL A 143 -2.40 -6.14 3.75
C VAL A 143 -3.26 -6.47 2.55
N PHE A 144 -4.43 -5.87 2.46
CA PHE A 144 -5.26 -5.97 1.26
C PHE A 144 -4.81 -4.93 0.25
N ILE A 145 -4.51 -5.37 -0.97
CA ILE A 145 -4.14 -4.48 -2.08
C ILE A 145 -5.16 -4.61 -3.19
N GLY A 146 -5.99 -3.59 -3.33
CA GLY A 146 -7.07 -3.57 -4.29
C GLY A 146 -7.79 -2.24 -4.35
N ASP A 147 -8.75 -2.17 -5.25
CA ASP A 147 -9.66 -1.04 -5.49
C ASP A 147 -11.12 -1.35 -5.08
N ARG A 148 -11.34 -2.57 -4.58
CA ARG A 148 -12.65 -3.04 -4.12
C ARG A 148 -12.69 -3.12 -2.60
N GLN A 149 -13.89 -3.25 -2.05
CA GLN A 149 -14.07 -3.63 -0.65
C GLN A 149 -13.36 -4.96 -0.40
N PRO A 150 -12.47 -5.07 0.61
CA PRO A 150 -11.82 -6.32 0.92
C PRO A 150 -12.85 -7.38 1.32
N PRO A 151 -12.72 -8.62 0.84
CA PRO A 151 -13.46 -9.73 1.42
C PRO A 151 -13.01 -9.95 2.88
N PRO A 152 -13.82 -10.65 3.69
CA PRO A 152 -13.35 -11.14 4.98
C PRO A 152 -11.99 -11.84 4.81
N PHE A 153 -11.08 -11.60 5.74
CA PHE A 153 -9.72 -12.17 5.67
C PHE A 153 -9.75 -13.70 5.55
N GLU A 154 -10.68 -14.32 6.26
CA GLU A 154 -10.87 -15.77 6.32
C GLU A 154 -11.26 -16.39 4.98
N GLU A 155 -11.84 -15.64 4.06
CA GLU A 155 -12.26 -16.12 2.74
C GLU A 155 -11.16 -16.08 1.68
N ASP A 156 -10.06 -15.37 1.96
CA ASP A 156 -9.01 -15.09 0.97
C ASP A 156 -7.63 -15.70 1.33
N VAL A 157 -7.53 -16.36 2.47
CA VAL A 157 -6.29 -16.98 2.93
C VAL A 157 -6.43 -18.49 3.08
N PRO A 158 -5.31 -19.26 2.97
CA PRO A 158 -5.34 -20.70 3.20
C PRO A 158 -5.85 -21.06 4.61
N GLU A 159 -6.58 -22.16 4.74
CA GLU A 159 -7.13 -22.65 6.02
C GLU A 159 -6.07 -22.82 7.10
N ASP A 160 -4.84 -23.22 6.73
CA ASP A 160 -3.73 -23.38 7.68
C ASP A 160 -3.37 -22.07 8.40
N ILE A 161 -3.66 -20.91 7.79
CA ILE A 161 -3.47 -19.58 8.41
C ILE A 161 -4.51 -19.35 9.50
N LEU A 162 -5.69 -19.96 9.36
CA LEU A 162 -6.82 -19.81 10.28
C LEU A 162 -6.79 -20.83 11.41
N ASP A 163 -6.24 -22.02 11.17
CA ASP A 163 -6.14 -23.09 12.17
C ASP A 163 -5.19 -22.70 13.31
N GLU A 164 -5.73 -22.47 14.51
CA GLU A 164 -4.94 -22.08 15.69
C GLU A 164 -3.86 -23.10 16.06
N LYS A 165 -4.05 -24.39 15.74
CA LYS A 165 -3.12 -25.47 16.04
C LYS A 165 -1.98 -25.58 15.02
N ALA A 166 -2.17 -25.03 13.81
CA ALA A 166 -1.15 -25.06 12.77
C ALA A 166 0.04 -24.19 13.15
N VAL A 167 1.23 -24.74 13.03
CA VAL A 167 2.50 -24.01 13.22
C VAL A 167 3.10 -23.72 11.87
N LEU A 168 3.31 -22.43 11.59
CA LEU A 168 3.86 -22.00 10.32
C LEU A 168 5.38 -21.88 10.37
N GLY A 169 6.06 -22.61 9.49
CA GLY A 169 7.45 -22.35 9.15
C GLY A 169 7.52 -21.30 8.04
N ILE A 170 8.08 -20.12 8.34
CA ILE A 170 8.12 -19.02 7.39
C ILE A 170 9.54 -18.88 6.84
N ARG A 171 9.69 -18.99 5.52
CA ARG A 171 10.92 -18.70 4.80
C ARG A 171 10.68 -17.54 3.83
N LEU A 172 11.38 -16.42 4.02
CA LEU A 172 11.37 -15.28 3.10
C LEU A 172 12.56 -15.40 2.14
N THR A 173 12.28 -15.39 0.83
CA THR A 173 13.31 -15.40 -0.20
C THR A 173 12.98 -14.28 -1.18
N GLN A 174 13.91 -13.34 -1.34
CA GLN A 174 13.81 -12.32 -2.36
C GLN A 174 14.46 -12.84 -3.65
N ARG A 175 13.72 -12.77 -4.74
CA ARG A 175 14.23 -13.09 -6.08
C ARG A 175 14.07 -11.87 -6.98
N ILE A 176 15.09 -11.62 -7.79
CA ILE A 176 15.04 -10.60 -8.84
C ILE A 176 14.59 -11.29 -10.13
N GLY A 177 13.45 -10.90 -10.65
CA GLY A 177 12.92 -11.51 -11.86
C GLY A 177 11.45 -11.16 -12.08
N ASN A 178 10.93 -11.63 -13.21
CA ASN A 178 9.51 -11.52 -13.49
C ASN A 178 8.74 -12.50 -12.59
N TRP A 179 7.81 -12.02 -11.79
CA TRP A 179 6.99 -12.82 -10.88
C TRP A 179 6.21 -13.95 -11.60
N ARG A 180 5.91 -13.76 -12.90
CA ARG A 180 5.24 -14.77 -13.73
C ARG A 180 6.11 -16.00 -14.04
N LEU A 181 7.42 -15.92 -13.74
CA LEU A 181 8.38 -17.00 -13.98
C LEU A 181 8.91 -17.60 -12.67
N ALA A 182 8.34 -17.20 -11.53
CA ALA A 182 8.76 -17.63 -10.21
C ALA A 182 8.08 -18.92 -9.76
#